data_f799fe919214fb29a5b68087a1168ff2
#
_entry.id   f799fe919214fb29a5b68087a1168ff2
#
_cell.length_a   1.000
_cell.length_b   1.000
_cell.length_c   1.000
_cell.angle_alpha   90.00
_cell.angle_beta   90.00
_cell.angle_gamma   90.00
#
_symmetry.space_group_name_H-M   'P 1'
#
loop_
_entity.id
_entity.type
_entity.pdbx_description
1 polymer ?
#
loop_
_entity_poly.entity_id
_entity_poly.type
_entity_poly.pdbx_seq_one_letter_code
_entity_poly.pdbx_strand_id
1 'polypeptide(L)'
;MYLQGVQDEFQRQTGRRPFGVVQSAQDRDGNSYIAFALGMPAVAKISPDGKNVEAWAHEDGNGGQRPGYSGITFDPHSNKILAFGGPRPLTAFSLDKPNPRPEPVHINGDFGKLDGTEKIVTVPVNGQSVLVGARAPYAISFQSWDGWKSASIKKTKREELRNSGFTAVTDYYDGKELGLYGVSAFFDNGAHGGRADWPLFKLDSGILYF
;
A
#
# COMPACT_ATOMS: atom_id res chain seq x y z
N MET A 1 2.19 -19.65 -14.00
CA MET A 1 3.38 -19.52 -13.15
C MET A 1 2.96 -19.28 -11.73
N TYR A 2 3.61 -19.87 -10.77
CA TYR A 2 3.15 -19.87 -9.38
C TYR A 2 4.04 -18.94 -8.56
N LEU A 3 3.45 -18.08 -7.74
CA LEU A 3 4.15 -17.21 -6.77
C LEU A 3 5.09 -17.99 -5.84
N GLN A 4 4.90 -19.30 -5.70
CA GLN A 4 5.78 -20.17 -4.92
C GLN A 4 7.24 -20.08 -5.38
N GLY A 5 7.52 -20.11 -6.69
CA GLY A 5 8.88 -19.99 -7.20
C GLY A 5 9.57 -18.67 -6.81
N VAL A 6 8.79 -17.58 -6.77
CA VAL A 6 9.30 -16.27 -6.31
C VAL A 6 9.55 -16.25 -4.81
N GLN A 7 8.67 -16.87 -4.02
CA GLN A 7 8.88 -17.00 -2.58
C GLN A 7 10.14 -17.83 -2.28
N ASP A 8 10.38 -18.89 -3.05
CA ASP A 8 11.59 -19.72 -2.93
C ASP A 8 12.84 -18.95 -3.34
N GLU A 9 12.74 -18.04 -4.35
CA GLU A 9 13.81 -17.14 -4.74
C GLU A 9 14.18 -16.17 -3.61
N PHE A 10 13.19 -15.50 -3.00
CA PHE A 10 13.43 -14.67 -1.82
C PHE A 10 14.07 -15.47 -0.68
N GLN A 11 13.59 -16.70 -0.44
CA GLN A 11 14.17 -17.57 0.58
C GLN A 11 15.66 -17.88 0.30
N ARG A 12 16.03 -18.11 -0.97
CA ARG A 12 17.44 -18.32 -1.36
C ARG A 12 18.30 -17.08 -1.19
N GLN A 13 17.75 -15.92 -1.55
CA GLN A 13 18.49 -14.64 -1.48
C GLN A 13 18.67 -14.14 -0.05
N THR A 14 17.67 -14.33 0.80
CA THR A 14 17.59 -13.65 2.11
C THR A 14 17.55 -14.60 3.32
N GLY A 15 17.37 -15.91 3.09
CA GLY A 15 17.08 -16.89 4.15
C GLY A 15 15.66 -16.81 4.68
N ARG A 16 14.79 -15.95 4.12
CA ARG A 16 13.42 -15.69 4.60
C ARG A 16 12.42 -15.80 3.47
N ARG A 17 11.24 -16.31 3.75
CA ARG A 17 10.17 -16.52 2.80
C ARG A 17 9.03 -15.53 3.03
N PRO A 18 8.68 -14.67 2.07
CA PRO A 18 7.49 -13.85 2.16
C PRO A 18 6.23 -14.65 1.85
N PHE A 19 5.11 -14.27 2.48
CA PHE A 19 3.79 -14.86 2.21
C PHE A 19 2.65 -13.87 2.49
N GLY A 20 1.40 -14.26 2.17
CA GLY A 20 0.24 -13.38 2.34
C GLY A 20 0.24 -12.24 1.33
N VAL A 21 -0.20 -12.52 0.11
CA VAL A 21 -0.44 -11.48 -0.90
C VAL A 21 -1.61 -10.61 -0.48
N VAL A 22 -1.45 -9.29 -0.50
CA VAL A 22 -2.47 -8.34 -0.04
C VAL A 22 -2.97 -7.38 -1.12
N GLN A 23 -2.08 -6.89 -1.95
CA GLN A 23 -2.42 -5.91 -2.98
C GLN A 23 -1.45 -6.02 -4.16
N SER A 24 -1.92 -5.63 -5.33
CA SER A 24 -1.09 -5.42 -6.52
C SER A 24 -1.23 -3.99 -7.05
N ALA A 25 -0.18 -3.52 -7.71
CA ALA A 25 -0.15 -2.28 -8.47
C ALA A 25 0.35 -2.56 -9.88
N GLN A 26 -0.03 -1.75 -10.86
CA GLN A 26 0.43 -1.87 -12.24
C GLN A 26 1.10 -0.57 -12.68
N ASP A 27 2.26 -0.68 -13.33
CA ASP A 27 2.94 0.47 -13.93
C ASP A 27 2.39 0.80 -15.34
N ARG A 28 2.94 1.84 -15.96
CA ARG A 28 2.54 2.26 -17.32
C ARG A 28 2.88 1.25 -18.41
N ASP A 29 3.88 0.42 -18.18
CA ASP A 29 4.34 -0.60 -19.12
C ASP A 29 3.55 -1.91 -18.99
N GLY A 30 2.59 -1.95 -18.05
CA GLY A 30 1.74 -3.10 -17.78
C GLY A 30 2.37 -4.15 -16.85
N ASN A 31 3.54 -3.89 -16.27
CA ASN A 31 4.08 -4.79 -15.25
C ASN A 31 3.24 -4.69 -13.98
N SER A 32 2.99 -5.82 -13.35
CA SER A 32 2.28 -5.89 -12.07
C SER A 32 3.24 -6.14 -10.92
N TYR A 33 3.05 -5.42 -9.83
CA TYR A 33 3.84 -5.51 -8.61
C TYR A 33 2.98 -6.03 -7.48
N ILE A 34 3.45 -7.05 -6.78
CA ILE A 34 2.67 -7.75 -5.73
C ILE A 34 3.38 -7.60 -4.40
N ALA A 35 2.67 -7.05 -3.41
CA ALA A 35 3.16 -6.93 -2.05
C ALA A 35 2.85 -8.16 -1.20
N PHE A 36 3.82 -8.56 -0.37
CA PHE A 36 3.66 -9.62 0.64
C PHE A 36 3.58 -9.01 2.04
N ALA A 37 2.52 -9.35 2.77
CA ALA A 37 2.25 -8.79 4.11
C ALA A 37 3.00 -9.47 5.25
N LEU A 38 3.48 -10.68 5.07
CA LEU A 38 4.01 -11.51 6.13
C LEU A 38 5.38 -12.11 5.77
N GLY A 39 6.13 -12.49 6.80
CA GLY A 39 7.43 -13.12 6.67
C GLY A 39 8.57 -12.12 6.47
N MET A 40 8.47 -11.28 5.47
CA MET A 40 9.43 -10.20 5.19
C MET A 40 8.82 -9.15 4.25
N PRO A 41 9.29 -7.90 4.29
CA PRO A 41 8.89 -6.89 3.32
C PRO A 41 9.47 -7.22 1.94
N ALA A 42 8.61 -7.63 1.03
CA ALA A 42 9.01 -8.05 -0.31
C ALA A 42 7.95 -7.67 -1.35
N VAL A 43 8.43 -7.44 -2.58
CA VAL A 43 7.61 -7.15 -3.75
C VAL A 43 8.06 -8.05 -4.90
N ALA A 44 7.12 -8.81 -5.45
CA ALA A 44 7.32 -9.54 -6.70
C ALA A 44 6.90 -8.67 -7.89
N LYS A 45 7.55 -8.83 -9.04
CA LYS A 45 7.17 -8.21 -10.30
C LYS A 45 6.75 -9.27 -11.30
N ILE A 46 5.68 -9.00 -12.03
CA ILE A 46 5.15 -9.86 -13.10
C ILE A 46 5.18 -9.06 -14.39
N SER A 47 5.73 -9.65 -15.46
CA SER A 47 5.72 -9.05 -16.79
C SER A 47 4.29 -8.88 -17.34
N PRO A 48 4.07 -7.97 -18.32
CA PRO A 48 2.73 -7.70 -18.86
C PRO A 48 2.05 -8.93 -19.48
N ASP A 49 2.82 -9.87 -20.02
CA ASP A 49 2.32 -11.12 -20.59
C ASP A 49 2.10 -12.24 -19.54
N GLY A 50 2.40 -11.95 -18.27
CA GLY A 50 2.27 -12.88 -17.15
C GLY A 50 3.28 -14.04 -17.12
N LYS A 51 4.25 -14.09 -18.05
CA LYS A 51 5.15 -15.23 -18.19
C LYS A 51 6.36 -15.16 -17.26
N ASN A 52 6.85 -13.95 -16.98
CA ASN A 52 8.01 -13.75 -16.11
C ASN A 52 7.54 -13.22 -14.76
N VAL A 53 7.97 -13.88 -13.69
CA VAL A 53 7.76 -13.43 -12.32
C VAL A 53 9.10 -13.46 -11.61
N GLU A 54 9.47 -12.35 -11.01
CA GLU A 54 10.77 -12.15 -10.36
C GLU A 54 10.63 -11.67 -8.92
N ALA A 55 11.58 -12.04 -8.07
CA ALA A 55 11.81 -11.46 -6.75
C ALA A 55 12.43 -10.08 -6.94
N TRP A 56 11.58 -9.06 -7.09
CA TRP A 56 11.98 -7.75 -7.60
C TRP A 56 12.65 -6.85 -6.55
N ALA A 57 12.05 -6.76 -5.36
CA ALA A 57 12.58 -5.91 -4.30
C ALA A 57 12.24 -6.46 -2.91
N HIS A 58 13.12 -6.21 -1.95
CA HIS A 58 12.91 -6.53 -0.54
C HIS A 58 13.66 -5.57 0.36
N GLU A 59 13.27 -5.52 1.63
CA GLU A 59 14.04 -4.85 2.67
C GLU A 59 14.71 -5.88 3.59
N ASP A 60 16.01 -5.70 3.82
CA ASP A 60 16.75 -6.51 4.78
C ASP A 60 16.25 -6.21 6.20
N GLY A 61 15.87 -7.26 6.91
CA GLY A 61 15.44 -7.17 8.29
C GLY A 61 16.47 -7.78 9.23
N ASN A 62 16.89 -7.07 10.27
CA ASN A 62 17.73 -7.59 11.33
C ASN A 62 16.99 -8.67 12.15
N GLY A 63 16.99 -9.92 11.68
CA GLY A 63 16.74 -11.13 12.46
C GLY A 63 15.36 -11.40 13.08
N GLY A 64 14.41 -10.46 13.06
CA GLY A 64 13.06 -10.67 13.61
C GLY A 64 12.01 -10.98 12.52
N GLN A 65 10.92 -11.64 12.90
CA GLN A 65 9.73 -11.69 12.04
C GLN A 65 9.17 -10.27 11.95
N ARG A 66 9.44 -9.59 10.83
CA ARG A 66 8.83 -8.29 10.57
C ARG A 66 7.59 -8.48 9.71
N PRO A 67 6.53 -7.69 9.94
CA PRO A 67 5.44 -7.62 9.00
C PRO A 67 5.98 -7.20 7.63
N GLY A 68 5.37 -7.72 6.57
CA GLY A 68 5.64 -7.30 5.21
C GLY A 68 4.92 -6.00 4.87
N TYR A 69 4.80 -5.71 3.58
CA TYR A 69 4.03 -4.56 3.10
C TYR A 69 2.54 -4.88 3.11
N SER A 70 1.75 -4.00 3.72
CA SER A 70 0.30 -4.13 3.83
C SER A 70 -0.46 -3.48 2.68
N GLY A 71 0.19 -2.63 1.89
CA GLY A 71 -0.39 -2.00 0.72
C GLY A 71 0.67 -1.63 -0.30
N ILE A 72 0.28 -1.53 -1.57
CA ILE A 72 1.15 -1.15 -2.68
C ILE A 72 0.37 -0.36 -3.73
N THR A 73 0.99 0.66 -4.30
CA THR A 73 0.39 1.42 -5.40
C THR A 73 1.48 1.97 -6.33
N PHE A 74 1.10 2.31 -7.55
CA PHE A 74 1.98 2.99 -8.50
C PHE A 74 1.69 4.49 -8.49
N ASP A 75 2.74 5.30 -8.36
CA ASP A 75 2.68 6.74 -8.58
C ASP A 75 3.17 7.09 -9.98
N PRO A 76 2.27 7.43 -10.91
CA PRO A 76 2.66 7.76 -12.27
C PRO A 76 3.42 9.09 -12.39
N HIS A 77 3.25 10.01 -11.43
CA HIS A 77 3.93 11.31 -11.48
C HIS A 77 5.43 11.19 -11.25
N SER A 78 5.84 10.41 -10.26
CA SER A 78 7.25 10.21 -9.93
C SER A 78 7.86 8.93 -10.51
N ASN A 79 7.08 8.12 -11.24
CA ASN A 79 7.46 6.81 -11.77
C ASN A 79 7.99 5.87 -10.66
N LYS A 80 7.23 5.77 -9.57
CA LYS A 80 7.61 4.97 -8.40
C LYS A 80 6.51 4.00 -7.97
N ILE A 81 6.93 2.86 -7.45
CA ILE A 81 6.07 2.01 -6.63
C ILE A 81 6.18 2.48 -5.19
N LEU A 82 5.04 2.68 -4.55
CA LEU A 82 4.94 3.04 -3.14
C LEU A 82 4.39 1.85 -2.37
N ALA A 83 5.10 1.44 -1.32
CA ALA A 83 4.69 0.34 -0.46
C ALA A 83 4.50 0.84 0.98
N PHE A 84 3.36 0.48 1.57
CA PHE A 84 2.98 0.87 2.92
C PHE A 84 3.15 -0.29 3.90
N GLY A 85 3.65 -0.01 5.10
CA GLY A 85 3.92 -1.03 6.12
C GLY A 85 5.37 -1.52 6.09
N GLY A 86 5.61 -2.68 6.69
CA GLY A 86 6.97 -3.20 6.85
C GLY A 86 7.74 -2.51 7.98
N PRO A 87 9.07 -2.36 7.85
CA PRO A 87 9.89 -1.74 8.89
C PRO A 87 9.72 -0.22 8.96
N ARG A 88 9.09 0.37 7.96
CA ARG A 88 8.87 1.81 7.80
C ARG A 88 7.45 2.08 7.36
N PRO A 89 6.90 3.23 7.73
CA PRO A 89 5.53 3.57 7.34
C PRO A 89 5.30 3.56 5.83
N LEU A 90 6.25 4.13 5.07
CA LEU A 90 6.16 4.23 3.63
C LEU A 90 7.56 4.07 3.01
N THR A 91 7.63 3.24 1.98
CA THR A 91 8.84 2.98 1.20
C THR A 91 8.54 3.22 -0.28
N ALA A 92 9.44 3.89 -0.96
CA ALA A 92 9.37 4.13 -2.39
C ALA A 92 10.41 3.30 -3.15
N PHE A 93 10.06 2.85 -4.36
CA PHE A 93 10.94 2.12 -5.27
C PHE A 93 10.91 2.80 -6.64
N SER A 94 12.05 3.33 -7.08
CA SER A 94 12.14 3.97 -8.40
C SER A 94 12.13 2.95 -9.52
N LEU A 95 11.26 3.12 -10.50
CA LEU A 95 11.20 2.29 -11.71
C LEU A 95 12.26 2.67 -12.74
N ASP A 96 12.95 3.78 -12.56
CA ASP A 96 14.05 4.21 -13.44
C ASP A 96 15.32 3.37 -13.23
N LYS A 97 15.33 2.48 -12.24
CA LYS A 97 16.45 1.59 -11.90
C LYS A 97 16.06 0.13 -12.10
N PRO A 98 16.86 -0.70 -12.75
CA PRO A 98 16.56 -2.11 -12.98
C PRO A 98 16.44 -2.92 -11.67
N ASN A 99 17.24 -2.58 -10.65
CA ASN A 99 17.22 -3.20 -9.33
C ASN A 99 17.01 -2.09 -8.28
N PRO A 100 15.77 -1.69 -8.01
CA PRO A 100 15.51 -0.59 -7.11
C PRO A 100 15.83 -0.99 -5.68
N ARG A 101 16.49 -0.07 -4.98
CA ARG A 101 16.67 -0.18 -3.54
C ARG A 101 15.48 0.49 -2.85
N PRO A 102 15.03 -0.03 -1.70
CA PRO A 102 14.00 0.62 -0.92
C PRO A 102 14.48 2.00 -0.46
N GLU A 103 13.73 3.03 -0.83
CA GLU A 103 13.97 4.43 -0.46
C GLU A 103 12.96 4.78 0.64
N PRO A 104 13.40 5.03 1.89
CA PRO A 104 12.50 5.47 2.95
C PRO A 104 11.87 6.81 2.63
N VAL A 105 10.57 6.93 2.79
CA VAL A 105 9.89 8.22 2.71
C VAL A 105 9.87 8.86 4.11
N HIS A 106 10.44 10.05 4.24
CA HIS A 106 10.38 10.80 5.51
C HIS A 106 8.99 11.40 5.70
N ILE A 107 8.28 11.00 6.76
CA ILE A 107 6.94 11.51 7.03
C ILE A 107 7.01 12.72 7.94
N ASN A 108 6.56 13.88 7.43
CA ASN A 108 6.42 15.11 8.18
C ASN A 108 5.05 15.13 8.87
N GLY A 109 5.05 15.15 10.19
CA GLY A 109 3.85 15.16 11.04
C GLY A 109 3.73 13.93 11.92
N ASP A 110 2.68 13.92 12.73
CA ASP A 110 2.40 12.78 13.63
C ASP A 110 1.84 11.60 12.87
N PHE A 111 2.68 10.62 12.61
CA PHE A 111 2.27 9.38 12.00
C PHE A 111 1.53 8.48 12.99
N GLY A 112 1.88 8.49 14.26
CA GLY A 112 1.36 7.58 15.29
C GLY A 112 1.65 6.13 14.97
N LYS A 113 0.95 5.21 15.64
CA LYS A 113 0.97 3.79 15.29
C LYS A 113 -0.07 3.55 14.20
N LEU A 114 0.30 3.66 12.93
CA LEU A 114 -0.59 3.39 11.79
C LEU A 114 -0.36 1.97 11.23
N ASP A 115 -0.15 0.99 12.09
CA ASP A 115 -0.09 -0.42 11.69
C ASP A 115 -1.47 -0.88 11.19
N GLY A 116 -1.55 -1.58 10.07
CA GLY A 116 -2.78 -2.21 9.58
C GLY A 116 -3.61 -1.44 8.54
N THR A 117 -3.03 -0.42 7.89
CA THR A 117 -3.58 0.07 6.61
C THR A 117 -3.25 -0.97 5.55
N GLU A 118 -4.27 -1.59 4.94
CA GLU A 118 -4.02 -2.73 4.05
C GLU A 118 -4.08 -2.39 2.58
N LYS A 119 -4.89 -1.47 2.16
CA LYS A 119 -4.98 -1.07 0.76
C LYS A 119 -4.83 0.43 0.62
N ILE A 120 -3.94 0.83 -0.26
CA ILE A 120 -3.65 2.23 -0.56
C ILE A 120 -3.86 2.51 -2.04
N VAL A 121 -4.18 3.75 -2.37
CA VAL A 121 -4.31 4.21 -3.76
C VAL A 121 -3.60 5.54 -3.93
N THR A 122 -3.05 5.79 -5.11
CA THR A 122 -2.59 7.13 -5.51
C THR A 122 -3.65 7.79 -6.36
N VAL A 123 -3.94 9.05 -6.04
CA VAL A 123 -4.95 9.86 -6.72
C VAL A 123 -4.27 11.11 -7.28
N PRO A 124 -4.47 11.43 -8.57
CA PRO A 124 -3.95 12.67 -9.13
C PRO A 124 -4.77 13.87 -8.61
N VAL A 125 -4.08 14.85 -8.05
CA VAL A 125 -4.68 16.08 -7.54
C VAL A 125 -3.81 17.26 -7.95
N ASN A 126 -4.34 18.18 -8.78
CA ASN A 126 -3.64 19.39 -9.22
C ASN A 126 -2.23 19.12 -9.78
N GLY A 127 -2.05 18.06 -10.57
CA GLY A 127 -0.78 17.70 -11.17
C GLY A 127 0.22 17.01 -10.22
N GLN A 128 -0.22 16.67 -9.01
CA GLN A 128 0.54 15.90 -8.03
C GLN A 128 -0.18 14.60 -7.73
N SER A 129 0.51 13.67 -7.08
CA SER A 129 -0.11 12.45 -6.56
C SER A 129 -0.30 12.55 -5.06
N VAL A 130 -1.51 12.25 -4.61
CA VAL A 130 -1.83 12.06 -3.19
C VAL A 130 -2.03 10.57 -2.94
N LEU A 131 -1.27 10.01 -2.02
CA LEU A 131 -1.47 8.65 -1.56
C LEU A 131 -2.57 8.65 -0.50
N VAL A 132 -3.59 7.83 -0.68
CA VAL A 132 -4.70 7.70 0.26
C VAL A 132 -4.77 6.28 0.80
N GLY A 133 -4.97 6.19 2.09
CA GLY A 133 -5.21 4.96 2.81
C GLY A 133 -6.23 5.18 3.92
N ALA A 134 -6.59 4.12 4.60
CA ALA A 134 -7.45 4.26 5.75
C ALA A 134 -7.02 3.31 6.88
N ARG A 135 -7.07 3.81 8.08
CA ARG A 135 -6.89 3.05 9.31
C ARG A 135 -7.81 3.56 10.39
N ALA A 136 -8.62 2.69 10.91
CA ALA A 136 -9.57 3.03 11.97
C ALA A 136 -8.94 3.82 13.13
N PRO A 137 -9.51 4.94 13.52
CA PRO A 137 -10.71 5.58 12.97
C PRO A 137 -10.41 6.69 11.95
N TYR A 138 -9.28 6.63 11.23
CA TYR A 138 -8.83 7.71 10.35
C TYR A 138 -8.83 7.29 8.87
N ALA A 139 -9.26 8.21 8.02
CA ALA A 139 -8.81 8.28 6.65
C ALA A 139 -7.50 9.08 6.61
N ILE A 140 -6.52 8.62 5.85
CA ILE A 140 -5.16 9.13 5.88
C ILE A 140 -4.75 9.49 4.45
N SER A 141 -4.12 10.64 4.30
CA SER A 141 -3.49 11.01 3.03
C SER A 141 -2.06 11.47 3.24
N PHE A 142 -1.25 11.23 2.22
CA PHE A 142 0.13 11.67 2.15
C PHE A 142 0.33 12.42 0.85
N GLN A 143 1.00 13.57 0.92
CA GLN A 143 1.38 14.35 -0.24
C GLN A 143 2.88 14.58 -0.24
N SER A 144 3.50 14.33 -1.40
CA SER A 144 4.91 14.58 -1.62
C SER A 144 5.11 15.62 -2.72
N TRP A 145 6.08 16.51 -2.51
CA TRP A 145 6.46 17.54 -3.47
C TRP A 145 7.86 17.32 -4.04
N ASP A 146 8.55 16.27 -3.59
CA ASP A 146 9.98 16.01 -3.88
C ASP A 146 10.23 14.59 -4.43
N GLY A 147 9.18 13.99 -5.05
CA GLY A 147 9.24 12.65 -5.61
C GLY A 147 9.37 11.55 -4.56
N TRP A 148 8.66 11.69 -3.45
CA TRP A 148 8.60 10.73 -2.33
C TRP A 148 9.91 10.56 -1.56
N LYS A 149 10.75 11.58 -1.50
CA LYS A 149 11.83 11.64 -0.50
C LYS A 149 11.25 11.99 0.88
N SER A 150 10.27 12.88 0.86
CA SER A 150 9.45 13.21 2.03
C SER A 150 7.98 13.33 1.67
N ALA A 151 7.10 13.23 2.68
CA ALA A 151 5.67 13.44 2.53
C ALA A 151 5.07 14.09 3.77
N SER A 152 4.12 14.99 3.56
CA SER A 152 3.25 15.50 4.61
C SER A 152 2.07 14.55 4.80
N ILE A 153 1.64 14.38 6.07
CA ILE A 153 0.50 13.53 6.41
C ILE A 153 -0.69 14.37 6.88
N LYS A 154 -1.88 13.97 6.43
CA LYS A 154 -3.15 14.46 6.96
C LYS A 154 -3.99 13.28 7.42
N LYS A 155 -4.58 13.42 8.61
CA LYS A 155 -5.48 12.42 9.19
C LYS A 155 -6.86 13.06 9.40
N THR A 156 -7.88 12.44 8.87
CA THR A 156 -9.26 12.86 9.08
C THR A 156 -10.00 11.77 9.83
N LYS A 157 -10.50 12.10 11.03
CA LYS A 157 -11.26 11.14 11.83
C LYS A 157 -12.60 10.85 11.17
N ARG A 158 -12.94 9.58 11.13
CA ARG A 158 -14.17 9.08 10.52
C ARG A 158 -14.86 8.17 11.55
N GLU A 159 -16.00 8.60 12.05
CA GLU A 159 -16.74 7.81 13.06
C GLU A 159 -17.23 6.47 12.48
N GLU A 160 -17.46 6.41 11.17
CA GLU A 160 -17.85 5.19 10.46
C GLU A 160 -16.75 4.12 10.50
N LEU A 161 -15.48 4.53 10.68
CA LEU A 161 -14.32 3.64 10.80
C LEU A 161 -14.05 3.20 12.24
N ARG A 162 -14.83 3.69 13.20
CA ARG A 162 -14.65 3.33 14.61
C ARG A 162 -14.90 1.84 14.80
N ASN A 163 -14.02 1.19 15.55
CA ASN A 163 -14.06 -0.25 15.81
C ASN A 163 -13.90 -1.15 14.56
N SER A 164 -13.47 -0.61 13.43
CA SER A 164 -13.12 -1.43 12.27
C SER A 164 -11.74 -2.06 12.43
N GLY A 165 -11.55 -3.25 11.88
CA GLY A 165 -10.26 -3.94 11.83
C GLY A 165 -9.43 -3.53 10.63
N PHE A 166 -9.79 -4.01 9.48
CA PHE A 166 -9.12 -3.69 8.23
C PHE A 166 -9.81 -2.57 7.50
N THR A 167 -9.04 -1.78 6.77
CA THR A 167 -9.59 -0.70 5.97
C THR A 167 -8.89 -0.64 4.64
N ALA A 168 -9.66 -0.73 3.58
CA ALA A 168 -9.20 -0.54 2.22
C ALA A 168 -9.78 0.75 1.65
N VAL A 169 -9.02 1.41 0.79
CA VAL A 169 -9.47 2.55 -0.01
C VAL A 169 -9.37 2.18 -1.48
N THR A 170 -10.34 2.62 -2.25
CA THR A 170 -10.30 2.54 -3.70
C THR A 170 -10.82 3.84 -4.31
N ASP A 171 -10.34 4.15 -5.49
CA ASP A 171 -10.89 5.20 -6.32
C ASP A 171 -11.91 4.60 -7.31
N TYR A 172 -12.86 5.41 -7.70
CA TYR A 172 -13.84 5.08 -8.70
C TYR A 172 -14.19 6.33 -9.51
N TYR A 173 -14.12 6.22 -10.81
CA TYR A 173 -14.53 7.27 -11.73
C TYR A 173 -15.86 6.90 -12.39
N ASP A 174 -16.91 7.68 -12.16
CA ASP A 174 -18.25 7.41 -12.66
C ASP A 174 -18.54 8.01 -14.05
N GLY A 175 -17.50 8.55 -14.69
CA GLY A 175 -17.58 9.26 -15.97
C GLY A 175 -17.73 10.78 -15.81
N LYS A 176 -17.90 11.28 -14.59
CA LYS A 176 -18.04 12.71 -14.28
C LYS A 176 -17.04 13.16 -13.23
N GLU A 177 -16.96 12.46 -12.14
CA GLU A 177 -16.07 12.78 -11.03
C GLU A 177 -15.32 11.57 -10.52
N LEU A 178 -14.14 11.81 -9.95
CA LEU A 178 -13.38 10.81 -9.21
C LEU A 178 -13.90 10.73 -7.78
N GLY A 179 -14.46 9.60 -7.40
CA GLY A 179 -14.86 9.30 -6.02
C GLY A 179 -13.81 8.46 -5.32
N LEU A 180 -13.62 8.73 -4.04
CA LEU A 180 -12.86 7.86 -3.14
C LEU A 180 -13.81 7.13 -2.21
N TYR A 181 -13.62 5.83 -2.08
CA TYR A 181 -14.44 4.98 -1.25
C TYR A 181 -13.58 4.15 -0.31
N GLY A 182 -14.01 4.08 0.94
CA GLY A 182 -13.41 3.22 1.94
C GLY A 182 -14.32 2.07 2.30
N VAL A 183 -13.75 0.91 2.55
CA VAL A 183 -14.43 -0.27 3.12
C VAL A 183 -13.69 -0.73 4.37
N SER A 184 -14.44 -1.14 5.37
CA SER A 184 -13.88 -1.64 6.63
C SER A 184 -14.43 -3.01 6.97
N ALA A 185 -13.54 -3.85 7.50
CA ALA A 185 -13.92 -5.09 8.15
C ALA A 185 -14.25 -4.82 9.62
N PHE A 186 -15.35 -5.40 10.09
CA PHE A 186 -15.76 -5.29 11.48
C PHE A 186 -15.71 -6.68 12.12
N PHE A 187 -14.94 -6.78 13.20
CA PHE A 187 -14.76 -8.01 13.96
C PHE A 187 -15.45 -7.92 15.31
N ASP A 188 -16.73 -7.46 15.31
CA ASP A 188 -17.50 -7.28 16.54
C ASP A 188 -17.64 -8.60 17.36
N ASN A 189 -17.55 -9.76 16.69
CA ASN A 189 -17.55 -11.09 17.29
C ASN A 189 -16.23 -11.84 17.07
N GLY A 190 -15.11 -11.14 17.11
CA GLY A 190 -13.78 -11.72 16.88
C GLY A 190 -13.55 -12.12 15.42
N ALA A 191 -12.76 -13.16 15.19
CA ALA A 191 -12.35 -13.58 13.83
C ALA A 191 -13.51 -14.08 12.94
N HIS A 192 -14.67 -14.32 13.49
CA HIS A 192 -15.84 -14.79 12.75
C HIS A 192 -16.68 -13.64 12.16
N GLY A 193 -16.27 -12.39 12.38
CA GLY A 193 -17.03 -11.23 12.00
C GLY A 193 -18.34 -11.09 12.82
N GLY A 194 -18.93 -9.92 12.84
CA GLY A 194 -20.14 -9.66 13.62
C GLY A 194 -21.25 -9.01 12.82
N ARG A 195 -20.98 -8.67 11.57
CA ARG A 195 -21.94 -7.98 10.71
C ARG A 195 -22.12 -8.71 9.39
N ALA A 196 -23.36 -8.74 8.92
CA ALA A 196 -23.69 -9.17 7.56
C ALA A 196 -23.36 -8.07 6.54
N ASP A 197 -23.27 -6.81 6.99
CA ASP A 197 -23.08 -5.64 6.15
C ASP A 197 -21.64 -5.13 6.20
N TRP A 198 -21.08 -4.90 5.04
CA TRP A 198 -19.76 -4.32 4.84
C TRP A 198 -19.94 -2.95 4.19
N PRO A 199 -20.16 -1.89 4.97
CA PRO A 199 -20.51 -0.60 4.42
C PRO A 199 -19.37 -0.04 3.57
N LEU A 200 -19.74 0.48 2.41
CA LEU A 200 -18.89 1.28 1.55
C LEU A 200 -19.17 2.75 1.85
N PHE A 201 -18.13 3.51 2.22
CA PHE A 201 -18.29 4.94 2.54
C PHE A 201 -17.64 5.78 1.45
N LYS A 202 -18.31 6.83 1.01
CA LYS A 202 -17.64 7.88 0.22
C LYS A 202 -16.76 8.70 1.17
N LEU A 203 -15.48 8.80 0.84
CA LEU A 203 -14.55 9.67 1.56
C LEU A 203 -14.72 11.11 1.07
N ASP A 204 -14.64 12.05 2.00
CA ASP A 204 -14.68 13.47 1.70
C ASP A 204 -13.46 13.85 0.85
N SER A 205 -13.68 14.60 -0.24
CA SER A 205 -12.61 15.12 -1.08
C SER A 205 -11.63 16.04 -0.31
N GLY A 206 -12.05 16.61 0.80
CA GLY A 206 -11.19 17.40 1.69
C GLY A 206 -9.94 16.67 2.17
N ILE A 207 -9.93 15.31 2.15
CA ILE A 207 -8.74 14.52 2.47
C ILE A 207 -7.61 14.69 1.43
N LEU A 208 -7.93 15.12 0.22
CA LEU A 208 -6.99 15.29 -0.89
C LEU A 208 -6.28 16.65 -0.90
N TYR A 209 -6.75 17.62 -0.11
CA TYR A 209 -6.21 18.97 -0.10
C TYR A 209 -5.45 19.24 1.21
N PHE A 210 -4.18 19.67 1.06
CA PHE A 210 -3.23 19.98 2.14
C PHE A 210 -3.14 21.48 2.39
#